data_3c156247a41b4949845aa988d84c4007
#
_entry.id   3c156247a41b4949845aa988d84c4007
#
_cell.length_a   1.000
_cell.length_b   1.000
_cell.length_c   1.000
_cell.angle_alpha   90.00
_cell.angle_beta   90.00
_cell.angle_gamma   90.00
#
_symmetry.space_group_name_H-M   'P 1'
#
loop_
_entity.id
_entity.type
_entity.pdbx_description
1 polymer ?
#
loop_
_entity_poly.entity_id
_entity_poly.type
_entity_poly.pdbx_seq_one_letter_code
_entity_poly.pdbx_strand_id
1 'polypeptide(L)'
;DIVTQKDSDNIQIELNKYSKSILEKYEDIELKNGKALPVLSNQKYNMHLKDLGKMAELDSEITEVWYEGNKRIQQTFHKWERLTTHVARKTFVVNALMLGIPPQVIMRWTGHNDLKAMKPYTHIVDKLKEDEMSKFDKI
;
A
#
# COMPACT_ATOMS: atom_id res chain seq x y z
N ASP A 1 -14.32 0.53 -12.38
CA ASP A 1 -13.03 0.43 -13.08
C ASP A 1 -12.14 1.62 -12.71
N ILE A 2 -10.87 1.35 -12.46
CA ILE A 2 -9.87 2.39 -12.18
C ILE A 2 -8.91 2.44 -13.37
N VAL A 3 -8.74 3.62 -13.96
CA VAL A 3 -7.74 3.83 -15.03
C VAL A 3 -6.45 4.33 -14.41
N THR A 4 -5.33 3.66 -14.68
CA THR A 4 -4.01 4.12 -14.21
C THR A 4 -3.48 5.23 -15.10
N GLN A 5 -2.86 6.26 -14.50
CA GLN A 5 -2.27 7.38 -15.27
C GLN A 5 -1.04 6.95 -16.11
N LYS A 6 -0.37 5.88 -15.71
CA LYS A 6 0.93 5.52 -16.31
C LYS A 6 0.80 4.64 -17.55
N ASP A 7 -0.14 3.70 -17.55
CA ASP A 7 -0.22 2.69 -18.61
C ASP A 7 -1.61 2.66 -19.28
N SER A 8 -2.53 3.57 -18.92
CA SER A 8 -3.93 3.63 -19.42
C SER A 8 -4.71 2.31 -19.27
N ASP A 9 -4.22 1.38 -18.47
CA ASP A 9 -4.85 0.09 -18.23
C ASP A 9 -6.03 0.24 -17.26
N ASN A 10 -7.16 -0.34 -17.62
CA ASN A 10 -8.30 -0.48 -16.74
C ASN A 10 -8.01 -1.57 -15.70
N ILE A 11 -7.96 -1.17 -14.44
CA ILE A 11 -7.84 -2.11 -13.33
C ILE A 11 -9.22 -2.33 -12.74
N GLN A 12 -9.66 -3.59 -12.71
CA GLN A 12 -10.84 -4.03 -11.98
C GLN A 12 -10.40 -4.51 -10.60
N ILE A 13 -11.01 -3.93 -9.56
CA ILE A 13 -10.75 -4.29 -8.17
C ILE A 13 -12.08 -4.68 -7.54
N GLU A 14 -12.14 -5.90 -7.03
CA GLU A 14 -13.29 -6.39 -6.28
C GLU A 14 -13.40 -5.65 -4.95
N LEU A 15 -14.59 -5.18 -4.65
CA LEU A 15 -14.85 -4.41 -3.44
C LEU A 15 -15.17 -5.34 -2.28
N ASN A 16 -14.44 -5.21 -1.19
CA ASN A 16 -14.78 -5.83 0.08
C ASN A 16 -15.85 -5.00 0.84
N LYS A 17 -16.35 -5.54 1.96
CA LYS A 17 -17.39 -4.87 2.75
C LYS A 17 -17.02 -3.45 3.21
N TYR A 18 -15.76 -3.19 3.51
CA TYR A 18 -15.29 -1.87 3.97
C TYR A 18 -15.25 -0.86 2.83
N SER A 19 -14.72 -1.26 1.67
CA SER A 19 -14.69 -0.37 0.50
C SER A 19 -16.09 -0.06 -0.03
N LYS A 20 -17.01 -1.03 0.02
CA LYS A 20 -18.43 -0.81 -0.30
C LYS A 20 -19.04 0.23 0.63
N SER A 21 -18.95 0.06 1.95
CA SER A 21 -19.53 0.99 2.92
C SER A 21 -18.94 2.40 2.80
N ILE A 22 -17.66 2.54 2.41
CA ILE A 22 -17.06 3.85 2.15
C ILE A 22 -17.67 4.48 0.89
N LEU A 23 -17.86 3.72 -0.19
CA LEU A 23 -18.49 4.24 -1.42
C LEU A 23 -19.94 4.64 -1.18
N GLU A 24 -20.73 3.80 -0.50
CA GLU A 24 -22.12 4.07 -0.11
C GLU A 24 -22.24 5.38 0.67
N LYS A 25 -21.29 5.67 1.57
CA LYS A 25 -21.27 6.94 2.32
C LYS A 25 -21.21 8.19 1.44
N TYR A 26 -20.65 8.08 0.25
CA TYR A 26 -20.47 9.18 -0.69
C TYR A 26 -21.40 9.11 -1.91
N GLU A 27 -22.30 8.12 -1.97
CA GLU A 27 -23.15 7.86 -3.15
C GLU A 27 -24.07 9.04 -3.49
N ASP A 28 -24.66 9.68 -2.46
CA ASP A 28 -25.56 10.82 -2.62
C ASP A 28 -24.82 12.17 -2.75
N ILE A 29 -23.48 12.18 -2.72
CA ILE A 29 -22.70 13.42 -2.78
C ILE A 29 -22.18 13.63 -4.21
N GLU A 30 -22.71 14.62 -4.89
CA GLU A 30 -22.23 15.03 -6.19
C GLU A 30 -20.84 15.67 -6.07
N LEU A 31 -19.80 14.95 -6.47
CA LEU A 31 -18.42 15.42 -6.47
C LEU A 31 -18.03 15.97 -7.83
N LYS A 32 -17.21 17.03 -7.84
CA LYS A 32 -16.69 17.64 -9.08
C LYS A 32 -16.01 16.59 -9.97
N ASN A 33 -16.28 16.67 -11.27
CA ASN A 33 -15.69 15.80 -12.31
C ASN A 33 -16.10 14.32 -12.21
N GLY A 34 -17.28 13.99 -11.68
CA GLY A 34 -17.79 12.62 -11.62
C GLY A 34 -16.94 11.67 -10.73
N LYS A 35 -16.23 12.21 -9.76
CA LYS A 35 -15.44 11.40 -8.84
C LYS A 35 -16.33 10.67 -7.84
N ALA A 36 -16.02 9.40 -7.56
CA ALA A 36 -16.70 8.61 -6.54
C ALA A 36 -16.30 8.98 -5.10
N LEU A 37 -15.14 9.62 -4.90
CA LEU A 37 -14.60 9.97 -3.58
C LEU A 37 -13.97 11.37 -3.62
N PRO A 38 -13.99 12.12 -2.47
CA PRO A 38 -13.33 13.41 -2.36
C PRO A 38 -11.80 13.22 -2.30
N VAL A 39 -11.15 13.25 -3.46
CA VAL A 39 -9.70 13.07 -3.56
C VAL A 39 -8.99 14.41 -3.45
N LEU A 40 -8.15 14.57 -2.44
CA LEU A 40 -7.24 15.69 -2.28
C LEU A 40 -6.03 15.58 -3.23
N SER A 41 -5.29 16.68 -3.42
CA SER A 41 -3.99 16.59 -4.08
C SER A 41 -3.04 15.70 -3.27
N ASN A 42 -2.13 15.00 -3.95
CA ASN A 42 -1.19 14.08 -3.30
C ASN A 42 -0.40 14.77 -2.16
N GLN A 43 -0.05 16.04 -2.36
CA GLN A 43 0.68 16.84 -1.39
C GLN A 43 -0.14 17.08 -0.11
N LYS A 44 -1.41 17.50 -0.24
CA LYS A 44 -2.31 17.70 0.90
C LYS A 44 -2.62 16.37 1.58
N TYR A 45 -2.79 15.30 0.82
CA TYR A 45 -3.06 13.98 1.37
C TYR A 45 -1.90 13.48 2.23
N ASN A 46 -0.66 13.62 1.75
CA ASN A 46 0.53 13.23 2.50
C ASN A 46 0.72 14.08 3.78
N MET A 47 0.35 15.36 3.75
CA MET A 47 0.36 16.21 4.95
C MET A 47 -0.61 15.65 6.00
N HIS A 48 -1.86 15.40 5.63
CA HIS A 48 -2.86 14.83 6.56
C HIS A 48 -2.49 13.44 7.06
N LEU A 49 -1.83 12.61 6.24
CA LEU A 49 -1.34 11.31 6.71
C LEU A 49 -0.30 11.45 7.82
N LYS A 50 0.57 12.44 7.73
CA LYS A 50 1.55 12.73 8.80
C LYS A 50 0.87 13.22 10.06
N ASP A 51 -0.14 14.08 9.95
CA ASP A 51 -0.92 14.56 11.10
C ASP A 51 -1.65 13.39 11.77
N LEU A 52 -2.28 12.52 11.00
CA LEU A 52 -2.89 11.28 11.51
C LEU A 52 -1.88 10.36 12.19
N GLY A 53 -0.68 10.23 11.63
CA GLY A 53 0.40 9.44 12.22
C GLY A 53 0.85 9.98 13.57
N LYS A 54 0.91 11.30 13.74
CA LYS A 54 1.17 11.95 15.02
C LYS A 54 0.04 11.69 16.03
N MET A 55 -1.21 11.85 15.61
CA MET A 55 -2.38 11.58 16.45
C MET A 55 -2.46 10.11 16.89
N ALA A 56 -1.96 9.20 16.07
CA ALA A 56 -1.87 7.77 16.36
C ALA A 56 -0.59 7.38 17.11
N GLU A 57 0.20 8.35 17.58
CA GLU A 57 1.43 8.15 18.36
C GLU A 57 2.45 7.21 17.68
N LEU A 58 2.58 7.33 16.35
CA LEU A 58 3.57 6.55 15.60
C LEU A 58 4.97 7.15 15.74
N ASP A 59 5.45 7.31 16.97
CA ASP A 59 6.65 8.06 17.32
C ASP A 59 7.95 7.23 17.30
N SER A 60 7.86 5.92 17.05
CA SER A 60 9.08 5.09 16.95
C SER A 60 10.01 5.61 15.86
N GLU A 61 11.29 5.64 16.18
CA GLU A 61 12.34 6.15 15.29
C GLU A 61 12.70 5.15 14.19
N ILE A 62 12.99 5.68 13.00
CA ILE A 62 13.52 4.94 11.86
C ILE A 62 14.79 5.66 11.39
N THR A 63 15.87 4.94 11.28
CA THR A 63 17.13 5.47 10.72
C THR A 63 17.23 5.07 9.25
N GLU A 64 17.30 6.06 8.38
CA GLU A 64 17.55 5.88 6.95
C GLU A 64 19.01 6.22 6.62
N VAL A 65 19.59 5.44 5.73
CA VAL A 65 20.94 5.65 5.22
C VAL A 65 20.88 5.72 3.70
N TRP A 66 21.46 6.77 3.15
CA TRP A 66 21.64 6.89 1.70
C TRP A 66 23.02 7.50 1.37
N TYR A 67 23.38 7.50 0.10
CA TYR A 67 24.64 8.04 -0.37
C TYR A 67 24.40 9.19 -1.33
N GLU A 68 25.08 10.31 -1.12
CA GLU A 68 25.16 11.43 -2.07
C GLU A 68 26.59 11.45 -2.62
N GLY A 69 26.78 10.89 -3.82
CA GLY A 69 28.11 10.57 -4.34
C GLY A 69 28.80 9.56 -3.43
N ASN A 70 29.98 9.92 -2.91
CA ASN A 70 30.77 9.08 -1.99
C ASN A 70 30.47 9.36 -0.49
N LYS A 71 29.60 10.32 -0.20
CA LYS A 71 29.28 10.68 1.19
C LYS A 71 28.09 9.86 1.69
N ARG A 72 28.32 9.08 2.73
CA ARG A 72 27.26 8.37 3.45
C ARG A 72 26.50 9.38 4.33
N ILE A 73 25.18 9.45 4.15
CA ILE A 73 24.28 10.27 4.97
C ILE A 73 23.42 9.33 5.78
N GLN A 74 23.27 9.64 7.05
CA GLN A 74 22.40 8.93 7.96
C GLN A 74 21.51 9.93 8.67
N GLN A 75 20.20 9.69 8.66
CA GLN A 75 19.23 10.54 9.32
C GLN A 75 18.16 9.71 10.02
N THR A 76 17.76 10.15 11.20
CA THR A 76 16.72 9.51 11.99
C THR A 76 15.44 10.34 11.89
N PHE A 77 14.32 9.67 11.71
CA PHE A 77 12.98 10.23 11.56
C PHE A 77 12.01 9.49 12.45
N HIS A 78 10.94 10.14 12.88
CA HIS A 78 9.80 9.42 13.43
C HIS A 78 9.00 8.72 12.32
N LYS A 79 8.39 7.58 12.60
CA LYS A 79 7.60 6.83 11.61
C LYS A 79 6.52 7.69 10.94
N TRP A 80 5.85 8.57 11.69
CA TRP A 80 4.82 9.44 11.13
C TRP A 80 5.36 10.39 10.05
N GLU A 81 6.62 10.82 10.14
CA GLU A 81 7.23 11.72 9.14
C GLU A 81 7.38 11.04 7.77
N ARG A 82 7.45 9.72 7.76
CA ARG A 82 7.61 8.90 6.55
C ARG A 82 6.29 8.36 5.99
N LEU A 83 5.15 8.70 6.59
CA LEU A 83 3.84 8.32 6.06
C LEU A 83 3.54 9.07 4.76
N THR A 84 3.21 8.30 3.74
CA THR A 84 2.79 8.78 2.43
C THR A 84 1.69 7.87 1.87
N THR A 85 0.99 8.31 0.83
CA THR A 85 0.01 7.47 0.12
C THR A 85 0.61 6.14 -0.36
N HIS A 86 1.90 6.13 -0.67
CA HIS A 86 2.59 4.92 -1.10
C HIS A 86 2.74 3.86 0.01
N VAL A 87 2.79 4.31 1.28
CA VAL A 87 2.82 3.39 2.43
C VAL A 87 1.52 2.59 2.52
N ALA A 88 0.36 3.21 2.26
CA ALA A 88 -0.92 2.50 2.22
C ALA A 88 -0.92 1.34 1.21
N ARG A 89 -0.37 1.58 0.02
CA ARG A 89 -0.21 0.54 -1.00
C ARG A 89 0.73 -0.58 -0.56
N LYS A 90 1.87 -0.24 0.05
CA LYS A 90 2.80 -1.23 0.62
C LYS A 90 2.13 -2.06 1.70
N THR A 91 1.40 -1.42 2.61
CA THR A 91 0.66 -2.09 3.68
C THR A 91 -0.39 -3.07 3.13
N PHE A 92 -1.13 -2.67 2.08
CA PHE A 92 -2.06 -3.55 1.41
C PHE A 92 -1.37 -4.80 0.86
N VAL A 93 -0.24 -4.65 0.16
CA VAL A 93 0.53 -5.78 -0.40
C VAL A 93 1.01 -6.71 0.71
N VAL A 94 1.60 -6.15 1.78
CA VAL A 94 2.10 -6.92 2.93
C VAL A 94 0.97 -7.73 3.58
N ASN A 95 -0.14 -7.07 3.91
CA ASN A 95 -1.28 -7.73 4.55
C ASN A 95 -1.90 -8.80 3.66
N ALA A 96 -2.01 -8.55 2.35
CA ALA A 96 -2.53 -9.52 1.40
C ALA A 96 -1.64 -10.78 1.31
N LEU A 97 -0.31 -10.59 1.29
CA LEU A 97 0.64 -11.70 1.33
C LEU A 97 0.53 -12.49 2.65
N MET A 98 0.44 -11.80 3.79
CA MET A 98 0.27 -12.44 5.11
C MET A 98 -1.04 -13.23 5.24
N LEU A 99 -2.07 -12.84 4.49
CA LEU A 99 -3.33 -13.60 4.36
C LEU A 99 -3.23 -14.78 3.37
N GLY A 100 -2.06 -15.03 2.78
CA GLY A 100 -1.84 -16.11 1.82
C GLY A 100 -2.43 -15.84 0.42
N ILE A 101 -2.76 -14.57 0.10
CA ILE A 101 -3.27 -14.23 -1.23
C ILE A 101 -2.13 -14.34 -2.25
N PRO A 102 -2.34 -15.05 -3.37
CA PRO A 102 -1.30 -15.25 -4.37
C PRO A 102 -0.75 -13.90 -4.91
N PRO A 103 0.58 -13.76 -5.06
CA PRO A 103 1.19 -12.53 -5.56
C PRO A 103 0.61 -12.05 -6.89
N GLN A 104 0.23 -12.96 -7.79
CA GLN A 104 -0.36 -12.64 -9.09
C GLN A 104 -1.72 -11.93 -8.96
N VAL A 105 -2.53 -12.30 -7.97
CA VAL A 105 -3.81 -11.64 -7.67
C VAL A 105 -3.56 -10.23 -7.13
N ILE A 106 -2.61 -10.11 -6.19
CA ILE A 106 -2.21 -8.82 -5.62
C ILE A 106 -1.70 -7.87 -6.70
N MET A 107 -0.89 -8.38 -7.63
CA MET A 107 -0.39 -7.59 -8.76
C MET A 107 -1.51 -7.05 -9.64
N ARG A 108 -2.55 -7.84 -9.93
CA ARG A 108 -3.72 -7.37 -10.68
C ARG A 108 -4.44 -6.23 -9.97
N TRP A 109 -4.68 -6.35 -8.66
CA TRP A 109 -5.33 -5.28 -7.86
C TRP A 109 -4.48 -4.02 -7.74
N THR A 110 -3.17 -4.18 -7.75
CA THR A 110 -2.25 -3.05 -7.61
C THR A 110 -1.73 -2.50 -8.95
N GLY A 111 -2.09 -3.12 -10.08
CA GLY A 111 -1.64 -2.70 -11.41
C GLY A 111 -0.13 -2.83 -11.59
N HIS A 112 0.49 -3.87 -11.02
CA HIS A 112 1.89 -4.17 -11.26
C HIS A 112 2.01 -5.17 -12.41
N ASN A 113 2.69 -4.79 -13.48
CA ASN A 113 2.88 -5.62 -14.67
C ASN A 113 4.12 -6.52 -14.57
N ASP A 114 5.02 -6.31 -13.59
CA ASP A 114 6.25 -7.07 -13.41
C ASP A 114 6.36 -7.62 -11.98
N LEU A 115 6.70 -8.92 -11.87
CA LEU A 115 7.03 -9.57 -10.60
C LEU A 115 8.19 -8.90 -9.86
N LYS A 116 9.05 -8.14 -10.54
CA LYS A 116 10.09 -7.34 -9.89
C LYS A 116 9.53 -6.36 -8.86
N ALA A 117 8.29 -5.88 -9.05
CA ALA A 117 7.61 -5.03 -8.08
C ALA A 117 7.34 -5.74 -6.74
N MET A 118 7.33 -7.08 -6.74
CA MET A 118 7.14 -7.91 -5.55
C MET A 118 8.45 -8.23 -4.81
N LYS A 119 9.63 -7.97 -5.42
CA LYS A 119 10.94 -8.24 -4.78
C LYS A 119 11.09 -7.66 -3.36
N PRO A 120 10.63 -6.45 -3.04
CA PRO A 120 10.74 -5.92 -1.68
C PRO A 120 10.00 -6.76 -0.62
N TYR A 121 9.10 -7.64 -1.06
CA TYR A 121 8.23 -8.45 -0.19
C TYR A 121 8.61 -9.93 -0.16
N THR A 122 9.70 -10.34 -0.82
CA THR A 122 10.12 -11.76 -0.88
C THR A 122 10.35 -12.36 0.50
N HIS A 123 10.89 -11.59 1.45
CA HIS A 123 11.10 -12.04 2.82
C HIS A 123 9.80 -12.45 3.54
N ILE A 124 8.65 -11.87 3.18
CA ILE A 124 7.34 -12.26 3.72
C ILE A 124 6.91 -13.58 3.12
N VAL A 125 7.12 -13.75 1.81
CA VAL A 125 6.82 -15.00 1.10
C VAL A 125 7.68 -16.14 1.63
N ASP A 126 8.97 -15.89 1.88
CA ASP A 126 9.89 -16.88 2.43
C ASP A 126 9.48 -17.35 3.83
N LYS A 127 8.99 -16.44 4.68
CA LYS A 127 8.46 -16.80 6.00
C LYS A 127 7.20 -17.66 5.91
N LEU A 128 6.31 -17.38 4.97
CA LEU A 128 5.09 -18.17 4.75
C LEU A 128 5.38 -19.54 4.13
N LYS A 129 6.52 -19.69 3.47
CA LYS A 129 6.90 -20.91 2.76
C LYS A 129 7.02 -22.13 3.68
N GLU A 130 7.54 -21.95 4.90
CA GLU A 130 7.65 -23.00 5.91
C GLU A 130 6.26 -23.46 6.36
N ASP A 131 5.36 -22.49 6.65
CA ASP A 131 3.99 -22.79 7.06
C ASP A 131 3.20 -23.48 5.94
N GLU A 132 3.42 -23.09 4.68
CA GLU A 132 2.77 -23.72 3.52
C GLU A 132 3.25 -25.16 3.28
N MET A 133 4.55 -25.43 3.48
CA MET A 133 5.09 -26.78 3.33
C MET A 133 4.51 -27.74 4.38
N SER A 134 4.29 -27.28 5.60
CA SER A 134 3.70 -28.09 6.67
C SER A 134 2.26 -28.57 6.39
N LYS A 135 1.58 -27.98 5.40
CA LYS A 135 0.26 -28.45 4.97
C LYS A 135 0.30 -29.82 4.32
N PHE A 136 1.43 -30.17 3.68
CA PHE A 136 1.62 -31.49 3.09
C PHE A 136 1.79 -32.60 4.14
N ASP A 137 2.19 -32.26 5.37
CA ASP A 137 2.30 -33.23 6.48
C ASP A 137 0.94 -33.72 6.98
N LYS A 138 -0.16 -33.10 6.49
CA LYS A 138 -1.54 -33.42 6.86
C LYS A 138 -2.27 -34.29 5.85
N ILE A 139 -1.61 -34.68 4.76
CA ILE A 139 -2.10 -35.57 3.72
C ILE A 139 -1.66 -37.00 4.03
#